data_f0982ecf981be6725870122b168ec1ff
#
_entry.id   f0982ecf981be6725870122b168ec1ff
#
_cell.length_a   1.000
_cell.length_b   1.000
_cell.length_c   1.000
_cell.angle_alpha   90.00
_cell.angle_beta   90.00
_cell.angle_gamma   90.00
#
_symmetry.space_group_name_H-M   'P 1'
#
loop_
_entity.id
_entity.type
_entity.pdbx_description
1 polymer ?
#
loop_
_entity_poly.entity_id
_entity_poly.type
_entity_poly.pdbx_seq_one_letter_code
_entity_poly.pdbx_strand_id
1 'polypeptide(L)'
;MTGSGNDFVMVDGRHTTPAEWSVDDIRAVCARGTGVGADGLVFVGPGSGPAGSGGPDIVRMVYFNSDGSRAAMCGNAALCSTRLAARLGLASPERMTLETDAATYESRCLSDGERAELHLAPVRSPAPVPGLAIAPGERQAALGMVGVPHLVVLVDDVERVDVVTRGRLLRSDPALGPAGANVNFISPAGRASEWRMRTYERGVEDETLACGTGAVAAACALADWSLAKLPITFWTRSGRRLEIRARKTAEGAYDDVWLGGEARLVVRGVIN
;
A
#
# COMPACT_ATOMS: atom_id res chain seq x y z
N MET A 1 -8.27 -2.92 -12.61
CA MET A 1 -6.94 -3.51 -12.34
C MET A 1 -6.94 -4.12 -10.94
N THR A 2 -5.95 -4.95 -10.62
CA THR A 2 -5.74 -5.39 -9.24
C THR A 2 -4.32 -5.05 -8.80
N GLY A 3 -4.18 -4.60 -7.54
CA GLY A 3 -2.91 -4.30 -6.89
C GLY A 3 -2.81 -5.06 -5.57
N SER A 4 -2.05 -6.15 -5.57
CA SER A 4 -1.78 -6.99 -4.38
C SER A 4 -3.02 -7.46 -3.62
N GLY A 5 -4.16 -7.61 -4.32
CA GLY A 5 -5.43 -8.07 -3.76
C GLY A 5 -6.54 -7.03 -3.73
N ASN A 6 -6.23 -5.75 -3.68
CA ASN A 6 -7.23 -4.72 -3.92
C ASN A 6 -7.59 -4.65 -5.40
N ASP A 7 -8.84 -4.39 -5.70
CA ASP A 7 -9.33 -4.19 -7.04
C ASP A 7 -9.78 -2.73 -7.26
N PHE A 8 -9.45 -2.19 -8.43
CA PHE A 8 -9.72 -0.81 -8.76
C PHE A 8 -10.34 -0.68 -10.15
N VAL A 9 -11.37 0.16 -10.27
CA VAL A 9 -11.78 0.72 -11.55
C VAL A 9 -10.82 1.87 -11.87
N MET A 10 -10.01 1.69 -12.93
CA MET A 10 -9.02 2.67 -13.37
C MET A 10 -9.56 3.41 -14.58
N VAL A 11 -9.60 4.72 -14.50
CA VAL A 11 -10.16 5.60 -15.53
C VAL A 11 -9.04 6.39 -16.21
N ASP A 12 -9.06 6.41 -17.54
CA ASP A 12 -8.17 7.28 -18.33
C ASP A 12 -8.62 8.75 -18.19
N GLY A 13 -7.91 9.50 -17.39
CA GLY A 13 -8.20 10.90 -17.07
C GLY A 13 -8.00 11.90 -18.21
N ARG A 14 -7.61 11.44 -19.41
CA ARG A 14 -7.58 12.27 -20.61
C ARG A 14 -8.98 12.45 -21.23
N HIS A 15 -9.92 11.56 -20.92
CA HIS A 15 -11.26 11.54 -21.54
C HIS A 15 -12.37 11.97 -20.57
N THR A 16 -12.13 11.94 -19.29
CA THR A 16 -13.05 12.40 -18.23
C THR A 16 -12.27 12.79 -16.99
N THR A 17 -12.78 13.75 -16.24
CA THR A 17 -12.13 14.28 -15.04
C THR A 17 -12.89 13.89 -13.77
N PRO A 18 -12.26 13.87 -12.60
CA PRO A 18 -12.95 13.61 -11.34
C PRO A 18 -14.14 14.53 -11.06
N ALA A 19 -14.12 15.77 -11.60
CA ALA A 19 -15.18 16.76 -11.38
C ALA A 19 -16.47 16.43 -12.13
N GLU A 20 -16.43 15.55 -13.12
CA GLU A 20 -17.59 15.11 -13.91
C GLU A 20 -18.33 13.94 -13.25
N TRP A 21 -17.81 13.42 -12.13
CA TRP A 21 -18.35 12.26 -11.43
C TRP A 21 -18.90 12.66 -10.06
N SER A 22 -20.15 12.33 -9.81
CA SER A 22 -20.73 12.48 -8.48
C SER A 22 -20.27 11.35 -7.54
N VAL A 23 -20.47 11.54 -6.25
CA VAL A 23 -20.27 10.50 -5.23
C VAL A 23 -21.12 9.26 -5.53
N ASP A 24 -22.34 9.47 -6.01
CA ASP A 24 -23.27 8.37 -6.33
C ASP A 24 -22.85 7.60 -7.58
N ASP A 25 -22.27 8.26 -8.60
CA ASP A 25 -21.69 7.57 -9.76
C ASP A 25 -20.54 6.65 -9.33
N ILE A 26 -19.64 7.15 -8.47
CA ILE A 26 -18.51 6.38 -7.96
C ILE A 26 -19.00 5.17 -7.17
N ARG A 27 -19.98 5.37 -6.28
CA ARG A 27 -20.62 4.28 -5.52
C ARG A 27 -21.27 3.25 -6.42
N ALA A 28 -22.02 3.70 -7.43
CA ALA A 28 -22.70 2.81 -8.37
C ALA A 28 -21.71 1.94 -9.15
N VAL A 29 -20.63 2.53 -9.64
CA VAL A 29 -19.58 1.79 -10.36
C VAL A 29 -18.83 0.81 -9.44
N CYS A 30 -18.52 1.22 -8.21
CA CYS A 30 -17.82 0.38 -7.24
C CYS A 30 -18.72 -0.67 -6.56
N ALA A 31 -20.03 -0.59 -6.72
CA ALA A 31 -20.96 -1.52 -6.09
C ALA A 31 -20.79 -2.95 -6.61
N ARG A 32 -20.54 -3.90 -5.70
CA ARG A 32 -20.43 -5.32 -6.05
C ARG A 32 -21.80 -5.91 -6.33
N GLY A 33 -21.93 -6.60 -7.44
CA GLY A 33 -23.18 -7.24 -7.86
C GLY A 33 -24.12 -6.38 -8.72
N THR A 34 -24.02 -5.04 -8.67
CA THR A 34 -24.87 -4.13 -9.47
C THR A 34 -24.07 -3.18 -10.35
N GLY A 35 -22.81 -2.94 -10.02
CA GLY A 35 -21.84 -2.18 -10.82
C GLY A 35 -20.70 -3.07 -11.30
N VAL A 36 -19.56 -2.47 -11.64
CA VAL A 36 -18.33 -3.19 -11.95
C VAL A 36 -17.82 -3.94 -10.72
N GLY A 37 -17.95 -3.32 -9.55
CA GLY A 37 -17.48 -3.84 -8.28
C GLY A 37 -15.98 -3.60 -8.09
N ALA A 38 -15.61 -2.78 -7.11
CA ALA A 38 -14.22 -2.49 -6.78
C ALA A 38 -14.07 -1.91 -5.38
N ASP A 39 -12.85 -1.98 -4.83
CA ASP A 39 -12.48 -1.31 -3.57
C ASP A 39 -12.37 0.21 -3.74
N GLY A 40 -12.22 0.67 -4.99
CA GLY A 40 -12.21 2.09 -5.29
C GLY A 40 -12.07 2.41 -6.77
N LEU A 41 -12.19 3.70 -7.08
CA LEU A 41 -12.09 4.25 -8.43
C LEU A 41 -10.90 5.22 -8.50
N VAL A 42 -10.11 5.11 -9.56
CA VAL A 42 -8.85 5.87 -9.72
C VAL A 42 -8.82 6.53 -11.10
N PHE A 43 -8.64 7.85 -11.13
CA PHE A 43 -8.34 8.58 -12.34
C PHE A 43 -6.83 8.70 -12.52
N VAL A 44 -6.33 8.39 -13.73
CA VAL A 44 -4.93 8.51 -14.11
C VAL A 44 -4.83 9.35 -15.35
N GLY A 45 -4.17 10.49 -15.27
CA GLY A 45 -4.02 11.44 -16.36
C GLY A 45 -2.69 12.20 -16.31
N PRO A 46 -2.50 13.17 -17.24
CA PRO A 46 -1.33 14.04 -17.20
C PRO A 46 -1.25 14.82 -15.89
N GLY A 47 -0.04 14.95 -15.33
CA GLY A 47 0.23 15.78 -14.15
C GLY A 47 0.46 17.25 -14.50
N SER A 48 0.89 18.03 -13.50
CA SER A 48 1.01 19.50 -13.57
C SER A 48 2.24 20.03 -14.30
N GLY A 49 3.14 19.16 -14.77
CA GLY A 49 4.36 19.57 -15.48
C GLY A 49 4.12 19.90 -16.96
N PRO A 50 4.95 20.78 -17.55
CA PRO A 50 4.90 21.03 -18.98
C PRO A 50 5.29 19.76 -19.75
N ALA A 51 4.44 19.34 -20.70
CA ALA A 51 4.71 18.22 -21.56
C ALA A 51 6.03 18.44 -22.32
N GLY A 52 6.96 17.47 -22.26
CA GLY A 52 8.22 17.53 -23.02
C GLY A 52 9.38 18.27 -22.35
N SER A 53 9.32 18.62 -21.06
CA SER A 53 10.38 19.38 -20.36
C SER A 53 11.64 18.58 -20.01
N GLY A 54 11.82 17.37 -20.56
CA GLY A 54 13.06 16.57 -20.37
C GLY A 54 13.26 15.95 -18.97
N GLY A 55 12.31 16.14 -18.06
CA GLY A 55 12.23 15.46 -16.77
C GLY A 55 11.42 14.16 -16.86
N PRO A 56 11.35 13.36 -15.78
CA PRO A 56 10.46 12.21 -15.73
C PRO A 56 9.02 12.68 -15.94
N ASP A 57 8.30 11.98 -16.81
CA ASP A 57 6.90 12.26 -17.11
C ASP A 57 6.08 12.36 -15.84
N ILE A 58 5.26 13.41 -15.73
CA ILE A 58 4.44 13.64 -14.53
C ILE A 58 3.04 13.12 -14.78
N VAL A 59 2.59 12.24 -13.90
CA VAL A 59 1.28 11.57 -13.96
C VAL A 59 0.49 11.96 -12.72
N ARG A 60 -0.75 12.35 -12.90
CA ARG A 60 -1.68 12.65 -11.81
C ARG A 60 -2.53 11.43 -11.50
N MET A 61 -2.59 11.04 -10.23
CA MET A 61 -3.52 10.08 -9.67
C MET A 61 -4.54 10.78 -8.76
N VAL A 62 -5.82 10.52 -8.97
CA VAL A 62 -6.90 10.90 -8.03
C VAL A 62 -7.65 9.63 -7.63
N TYR A 63 -7.73 9.37 -6.33
CA TYR A 63 -8.30 8.14 -5.79
C TYR A 63 -9.55 8.39 -4.95
N PHE A 64 -10.57 7.57 -5.17
CA PHE A 64 -11.80 7.53 -4.39
C PHE A 64 -12.01 6.11 -3.84
N ASN A 65 -12.38 6.02 -2.57
CA ASN A 65 -12.87 4.78 -1.97
C ASN A 65 -14.22 4.36 -2.61
N SER A 66 -14.61 3.12 -2.40
CA SER A 66 -15.89 2.60 -2.93
C SER A 66 -17.14 3.30 -2.38
N ASP A 67 -17.03 4.02 -1.26
CA ASP A 67 -18.09 4.86 -0.70
C ASP A 67 -18.20 6.25 -1.34
N GLY A 68 -17.34 6.53 -2.33
CA GLY A 68 -17.26 7.83 -3.03
C GLY A 68 -16.44 8.87 -2.29
N SER A 69 -15.89 8.59 -1.13
CA SER A 69 -15.01 9.51 -0.42
C SER A 69 -13.64 9.59 -1.12
N ARG A 70 -13.13 10.82 -1.29
CA ARG A 70 -11.81 11.06 -1.84
C ARG A 70 -10.73 10.76 -0.80
N ALA A 71 -9.74 9.97 -1.17
CA ALA A 71 -8.62 9.63 -0.30
C ALA A 71 -7.31 10.13 -0.89
N ALA A 72 -6.43 10.63 -0.02
CA ALA A 72 -5.21 11.30 -0.44
C ALA A 72 -4.18 10.34 -1.06
N MET A 73 -4.16 9.08 -0.64
CA MET A 73 -3.20 8.07 -1.07
C MET A 73 -3.69 6.65 -0.79
N CYS A 74 -3.36 5.74 -1.72
CA CYS A 74 -3.42 4.29 -1.57
C CYS A 74 -2.23 3.68 -2.31
N GLY A 75 -1.36 2.95 -1.60
CA GLY A 75 -0.14 2.37 -2.19
C GLY A 75 -0.44 1.41 -3.36
N ASN A 76 -1.44 0.55 -3.21
CA ASN A 76 -1.83 -0.41 -4.25
C ASN A 76 -2.45 0.30 -5.48
N ALA A 77 -3.24 1.37 -5.26
CA ALA A 77 -3.74 2.21 -6.34
C ALA A 77 -2.61 2.96 -7.07
N ALA A 78 -1.59 3.41 -6.35
CA ALA A 78 -0.41 4.06 -6.92
C ALA A 78 0.39 3.12 -7.82
N LEU A 79 0.60 1.86 -7.40
CA LEU A 79 1.24 0.84 -8.23
C LEU A 79 0.44 0.57 -9.51
N CYS A 80 -0.89 0.45 -9.41
CA CYS A 80 -1.79 0.30 -10.56
C CYS A 80 -1.73 1.53 -11.49
N SER A 81 -1.69 2.74 -10.92
CA SER A 81 -1.59 4.00 -11.68
C SER A 81 -0.29 4.08 -12.46
N THR A 82 0.84 3.69 -11.85
CA THR A 82 2.14 3.61 -12.51
C THR A 82 2.09 2.70 -13.75
N ARG A 83 1.53 1.50 -13.60
CA ARG A 83 1.38 0.56 -14.72
C ARG A 83 0.42 1.07 -15.79
N LEU A 84 -0.72 1.66 -15.38
CA LEU A 84 -1.68 2.20 -16.33
C LEU A 84 -1.08 3.37 -17.11
N ALA A 85 -0.40 4.29 -16.44
CA ALA A 85 0.26 5.44 -17.08
C ALA A 85 1.24 5.01 -18.18
N ALA A 86 2.09 4.02 -17.91
CA ALA A 86 2.98 3.46 -18.91
C ALA A 86 2.22 2.82 -20.09
N ARG A 87 1.13 2.08 -19.82
CA ARG A 87 0.29 1.46 -20.88
C ARG A 87 -0.48 2.47 -21.74
N LEU A 88 -0.84 3.60 -21.16
CA LEU A 88 -1.49 4.70 -21.88
C LEU A 88 -0.51 5.60 -22.63
N GLY A 89 0.81 5.38 -22.48
CA GLY A 89 1.85 6.23 -23.04
C GLY A 89 1.90 7.62 -22.42
N LEU A 90 1.44 7.76 -21.17
CA LEU A 90 1.51 9.02 -20.41
C LEU A 90 2.90 9.26 -19.85
N ALA A 91 3.67 8.20 -19.60
CA ALA A 91 4.98 8.27 -19.00
C ALA A 91 5.84 7.05 -19.36
N SER A 92 7.18 7.21 -19.27
CA SER A 92 8.13 6.12 -19.42
C SER A 92 7.93 5.05 -18.33
N PRO A 93 7.94 3.74 -18.69
CA PRO A 93 7.85 2.68 -17.70
C PRO A 93 9.06 2.62 -16.77
N GLU A 94 10.24 3.12 -17.18
CA GLU A 94 11.48 3.06 -16.40
C GLU A 94 11.51 4.06 -15.25
N ARG A 95 10.83 5.20 -15.43
CA ARG A 95 10.77 6.26 -14.42
C ARG A 95 9.67 7.25 -14.72
N MET A 96 8.87 7.54 -13.71
CA MET A 96 7.86 8.60 -13.75
C MET A 96 7.67 9.24 -12.39
N THR A 97 7.10 10.42 -12.38
CA THR A 97 6.66 11.14 -11.20
C THR A 97 5.16 10.98 -11.06
N LEU A 98 4.70 10.38 -9.95
CA LEU A 98 3.29 10.19 -9.65
C LEU A 98 2.83 11.26 -8.64
N GLU A 99 2.00 12.20 -9.08
CA GLU A 99 1.36 13.19 -8.22
C GLU A 99 0.07 12.60 -7.62
N THR A 100 -0.07 12.70 -6.31
CA THR A 100 -1.26 12.31 -5.54
C THR A 100 -1.75 13.48 -4.70
N ASP A 101 -2.85 13.32 -3.97
CA ASP A 101 -3.29 14.35 -3.01
C ASP A 101 -2.42 14.41 -1.75
N ALA A 102 -1.68 13.34 -1.44
CA ALA A 102 -0.80 13.30 -0.28
C ALA A 102 0.59 13.88 -0.56
N ALA A 103 1.18 13.52 -1.68
CA ALA A 103 2.55 13.89 -2.05
C ALA A 103 2.86 13.48 -3.50
N THR A 104 4.07 13.78 -3.92
CA THR A 104 4.65 13.36 -5.20
C THR A 104 5.65 12.23 -4.96
N TYR A 105 5.57 11.19 -5.78
CA TYR A 105 6.38 9.98 -5.66
C TYR A 105 7.12 9.69 -6.97
N GLU A 106 8.37 9.23 -6.88
CA GLU A 106 8.99 8.54 -7.99
C GLU A 106 8.40 7.12 -8.08
N SER A 107 8.11 6.67 -9.29
CA SER A 107 7.61 5.31 -9.51
C SER A 107 8.08 4.75 -10.84
N ARG A 108 8.04 3.42 -10.98
CA ARG A 108 8.41 2.72 -12.22
C ARG A 108 7.78 1.35 -12.33
N CYS A 109 7.68 0.87 -13.56
CA CYS A 109 7.27 -0.50 -13.84
C CYS A 109 8.44 -1.46 -13.67
N LEU A 110 8.17 -2.66 -13.16
CA LEU A 110 9.16 -3.74 -13.18
C LEU A 110 9.07 -4.55 -14.47
N SER A 111 10.19 -5.19 -14.84
CA SER A 111 10.35 -5.87 -16.14
C SER A 111 9.47 -7.10 -16.34
N ASP A 112 8.86 -7.63 -15.27
CA ASP A 112 7.98 -8.80 -15.34
C ASP A 112 6.60 -8.54 -15.96
N GLY A 113 6.30 -7.28 -16.28
CA GLY A 113 5.05 -6.90 -16.95
C GLY A 113 3.83 -6.79 -16.04
N GLU A 114 3.89 -7.20 -14.77
CA GLU A 114 2.75 -7.23 -13.85
C GLU A 114 2.99 -6.50 -12.53
N ARG A 115 4.21 -6.01 -12.28
CA ARG A 115 4.55 -5.30 -11.04
C ARG A 115 5.01 -3.87 -11.33
N ALA A 116 4.82 -3.03 -10.32
CA ALA A 116 5.38 -1.68 -10.24
C ALA A 116 6.01 -1.47 -8.87
N GLU A 117 6.80 -0.41 -8.74
CA GLU A 117 7.33 0.00 -7.45
C GLU A 117 7.24 1.51 -7.27
N LEU A 118 7.11 1.92 -6.01
CA LEU A 118 6.93 3.30 -5.58
C LEU A 118 8.04 3.65 -4.60
N HIS A 119 8.73 4.78 -4.85
CA HIS A 119 9.73 5.33 -3.94
C HIS A 119 9.06 6.16 -2.86
N LEU A 120 9.25 5.79 -1.62
CA LEU A 120 8.66 6.44 -0.46
C LEU A 120 9.66 7.35 0.25
N ALA A 121 9.15 8.28 1.03
CA ALA A 121 9.98 9.12 1.89
C ALA A 121 10.77 8.25 2.91
N PRO A 122 11.90 8.75 3.42
CA PRO A 122 12.64 8.06 4.47
C PRO A 122 11.78 7.72 5.68
N VAL A 123 12.03 6.54 6.25
CA VAL A 123 11.27 5.98 7.38
C VAL A 123 12.18 5.88 8.59
N ARG A 124 11.71 6.34 9.74
CA ARG A 124 12.41 6.12 11.00
C ARG A 124 12.28 4.67 11.45
N SER A 125 13.31 4.13 12.09
CA SER A 125 13.24 2.81 12.73
C SER A 125 12.02 2.69 13.62
N PRO A 126 11.23 1.60 13.49
CA PRO A 126 10.13 1.31 14.40
C PRO A 126 10.64 1.17 15.84
N ALA A 127 9.89 1.73 16.79
CA ALA A 127 10.26 1.73 18.20
C ALA A 127 9.43 0.73 19.01
N PRO A 128 9.99 0.13 20.09
CA PRO A 128 9.19 -0.65 21.04
C PRO A 128 8.04 0.18 21.62
N VAL A 129 6.95 -0.47 22.00
CA VAL A 129 5.77 0.18 22.60
C VAL A 129 5.70 -0.20 24.08
N PRO A 130 6.19 0.65 25.01
CA PRO A 130 6.11 0.37 26.43
C PRO A 130 4.65 0.26 26.91
N GLY A 131 4.35 -0.77 27.68
CA GLY A 131 3.03 -1.00 28.22
C GLY A 131 2.05 -1.74 27.32
N LEU A 132 2.43 -2.05 26.07
CA LEU A 132 1.60 -2.89 25.19
C LEU A 132 1.51 -4.31 25.75
N ALA A 133 0.29 -4.81 25.92
CA ALA A 133 0.06 -6.17 26.40
C ALA A 133 0.27 -7.20 25.26
N ILE A 134 1.30 -8.02 25.39
CA ILE A 134 1.60 -9.13 24.46
C ILE A 134 0.78 -10.36 24.87
N ALA A 135 0.11 -10.97 23.91
CA ALA A 135 -0.67 -12.19 24.09
C ALA A 135 0.19 -13.47 23.84
N PRO A 136 -0.25 -14.66 24.32
CA PRO A 136 0.42 -15.92 23.97
C PRO A 136 0.55 -16.10 22.45
N GLY A 137 1.76 -16.46 21.99
CA GLY A 137 2.10 -16.59 20.57
C GLY A 137 2.57 -15.29 19.91
N GLU A 138 2.47 -14.16 20.58
CA GLU A 138 3.12 -12.90 20.18
C GLU A 138 4.50 -12.80 20.84
N ARG A 139 5.53 -12.50 20.05
CA ARG A 139 6.92 -12.52 20.53
C ARG A 139 7.49 -11.12 20.74
N GLN A 140 7.15 -10.19 19.85
CA GLN A 140 7.74 -8.87 19.80
C GLN A 140 6.81 -7.90 19.07
N ALA A 141 6.81 -6.63 19.47
CA ALA A 141 6.06 -5.58 18.79
C ALA A 141 6.87 -4.29 18.70
N ALA A 142 6.63 -3.53 17.61
CA ALA A 142 7.18 -2.21 17.41
C ALA A 142 6.20 -1.32 16.64
N LEU A 143 6.21 -0.03 16.94
CA LEU A 143 5.42 1.00 16.25
C LEU A 143 6.29 1.75 15.27
N GLY A 144 5.93 1.70 13.99
CA GLY A 144 6.53 2.47 12.90
C GLY A 144 5.57 3.52 12.35
N MET A 145 6.13 4.62 11.82
CA MET A 145 5.36 5.66 11.15
C MET A 145 5.70 5.62 9.65
N VAL A 146 4.76 5.20 8.82
CA VAL A 146 4.88 5.20 7.35
C VAL A 146 3.61 5.82 6.76
N GLY A 147 3.61 7.15 6.67
CA GLY A 147 2.42 7.95 6.38
C GLY A 147 1.43 7.97 7.56
N VAL A 148 1.08 6.80 8.08
CA VAL A 148 0.22 6.57 9.24
C VAL A 148 0.91 5.61 10.23
N PRO A 149 0.42 5.53 11.50
CA PRO A 149 0.99 4.59 12.48
C PRO A 149 0.73 3.13 12.11
N HIS A 150 1.75 2.29 12.24
CA HIS A 150 1.71 0.84 12.02
C HIS A 150 2.31 0.12 13.22
N LEU A 151 1.50 -0.62 13.95
CA LEU A 151 1.97 -1.59 14.93
C LEU A 151 2.34 -2.88 14.19
N VAL A 152 3.59 -3.29 14.31
CA VAL A 152 4.09 -4.57 13.78
C VAL A 152 4.17 -5.56 14.93
N VAL A 153 3.55 -6.72 14.80
CA VAL A 153 3.52 -7.78 15.82
C VAL A 153 4.10 -9.05 15.22
N LEU A 154 5.25 -9.49 15.75
CA LEU A 154 5.84 -10.77 15.41
C LEU A 154 5.09 -11.88 16.15
N VAL A 155 4.55 -12.83 15.40
CA VAL A 155 3.83 -14.00 15.93
C VAL A 155 4.47 -15.30 15.48
N ASP A 156 4.12 -16.39 16.14
CA ASP A 156 4.61 -17.72 15.77
C ASP A 156 4.09 -18.16 14.39
N ASP A 157 2.79 -17.93 14.13
CA ASP A 157 2.13 -18.27 12.86
C ASP A 157 0.94 -17.33 12.64
N VAL A 158 0.98 -16.51 11.59
CA VAL A 158 -0.11 -15.57 11.27
C VAL A 158 -1.42 -16.27 10.91
N GLU A 159 -1.37 -17.51 10.40
CA GLU A 159 -2.57 -18.26 10.03
C GLU A 159 -3.40 -18.67 11.25
N ARG A 160 -2.80 -18.68 12.43
CA ARG A 160 -3.45 -19.01 13.71
C ARG A 160 -3.96 -17.78 14.45
N VAL A 161 -3.70 -16.58 13.95
CA VAL A 161 -4.14 -15.33 14.58
C VAL A 161 -5.60 -15.04 14.21
N ASP A 162 -6.44 -14.79 15.21
CA ASP A 162 -7.73 -14.13 14.99
C ASP A 162 -7.48 -12.62 14.79
N VAL A 163 -7.21 -12.25 13.53
CA VAL A 163 -6.79 -10.89 13.16
C VAL A 163 -7.84 -9.86 13.51
N VAL A 164 -9.11 -10.19 13.34
CA VAL A 164 -10.20 -9.23 13.60
C VAL A 164 -10.35 -8.95 15.09
N THR A 165 -10.43 -9.99 15.91
CA THR A 165 -10.58 -9.83 17.36
C THR A 165 -9.33 -9.22 17.97
N ARG A 166 -8.16 -9.77 17.68
CA ARG A 166 -6.91 -9.28 18.28
C ARG A 166 -6.48 -7.92 17.70
N GLY A 167 -6.64 -7.74 16.40
CA GLY A 167 -6.33 -6.48 15.73
C GLY A 167 -7.18 -5.32 16.27
N ARG A 168 -8.47 -5.53 16.48
CA ARG A 168 -9.35 -4.52 17.07
C ARG A 168 -8.90 -4.06 18.46
N LEU A 169 -8.47 -4.99 19.32
CA LEU A 169 -7.95 -4.66 20.64
C LEU A 169 -6.66 -3.85 20.55
N LEU A 170 -5.71 -4.30 19.73
CA LEU A 170 -4.41 -3.64 19.58
C LEU A 170 -4.52 -2.30 18.87
N ARG A 171 -5.41 -2.18 17.86
CA ARG A 171 -5.59 -0.96 17.06
C ARG A 171 -5.87 0.28 17.92
N SER A 172 -6.57 0.12 19.03
CA SER A 172 -6.97 1.19 19.94
C SER A 172 -6.34 1.07 21.33
N ASP A 173 -5.25 0.29 21.46
CA ASP A 173 -4.55 0.16 22.74
C ASP A 173 -4.04 1.54 23.22
N PRO A 174 -4.30 1.93 24.47
CA PRO A 174 -3.86 3.23 25.01
C PRO A 174 -2.35 3.49 24.87
N ALA A 175 -1.52 2.44 24.86
CA ALA A 175 -0.08 2.56 24.66
C ALA A 175 0.31 3.13 23.27
N LEU A 176 -0.60 3.08 22.28
CA LEU A 176 -0.39 3.64 20.94
C LEU A 176 -0.80 5.12 20.84
N GLY A 177 -1.39 5.68 21.91
CA GLY A 177 -1.97 7.02 21.90
C GLY A 177 -3.34 7.09 21.18
N PRO A 178 -3.96 8.29 21.15
CA PRO A 178 -5.36 8.45 20.74
C PRO A 178 -5.63 8.14 19.26
N ALA A 179 -4.64 8.24 18.41
CA ALA A 179 -4.78 7.91 17.00
C ALA A 179 -4.86 6.39 16.73
N GLY A 180 -4.29 5.58 17.64
CA GLY A 180 -4.11 4.15 17.42
C GLY A 180 -3.24 3.85 16.19
N ALA A 181 -3.28 2.61 15.69
CA ALA A 181 -2.45 2.19 14.57
C ALA A 181 -3.15 1.12 13.70
N ASN A 182 -2.70 0.94 12.46
CA ASN A 182 -2.91 -0.31 11.74
C ASN A 182 -2.11 -1.41 12.43
N VAL A 183 -2.64 -2.62 12.52
CA VAL A 183 -1.96 -3.74 13.19
C VAL A 183 -1.54 -4.77 12.14
N ASN A 184 -0.25 -5.02 12.06
CA ASN A 184 0.35 -5.91 11.08
C ASN A 184 0.97 -7.11 11.80
N PHE A 185 0.33 -8.26 11.72
CA PHE A 185 0.85 -9.52 12.24
C PHE A 185 1.77 -10.15 11.20
N ILE A 186 2.97 -10.55 11.61
CA ILE A 186 3.98 -11.14 10.73
C ILE A 186 4.54 -12.44 11.30
N SER A 187 4.82 -13.41 10.42
CA SER A 187 5.54 -14.64 10.76
C SER A 187 6.41 -15.12 9.59
N PRO A 188 7.45 -15.96 9.84
CA PRO A 188 8.27 -16.52 8.76
C PRO A 188 7.44 -17.32 7.73
N ALA A 189 7.84 -17.26 6.44
CA ALA A 189 7.22 -18.03 5.35
C ALA A 189 8.10 -19.18 4.83
N GLY A 190 9.12 -19.57 5.59
CA GLY A 190 9.99 -20.71 5.30
C GLY A 190 11.32 -20.35 4.63
N ARG A 191 11.44 -19.24 3.90
CA ARG A 191 12.72 -18.71 3.39
C ARG A 191 13.14 -17.47 4.17
N ALA A 192 14.45 -17.26 4.32
CA ALA A 192 15.01 -16.21 5.19
C ALA A 192 14.54 -14.77 4.87
N SER A 193 14.22 -14.47 3.61
CA SER A 193 13.73 -13.16 3.16
C SER A 193 12.23 -13.13 2.88
N GLU A 194 11.51 -14.22 3.11
CA GLU A 194 10.06 -14.34 2.86
C GLU A 194 9.31 -14.45 4.18
N TRP A 195 8.29 -13.59 4.31
CA TRP A 195 7.45 -13.47 5.49
C TRP A 195 5.99 -13.50 5.09
N ARG A 196 5.11 -13.90 5.99
CA ARG A 196 3.66 -13.77 5.84
C ARG A 196 3.21 -12.57 6.63
N MET A 197 2.20 -11.87 6.13
CA MET A 197 1.63 -10.70 6.79
C MET A 197 0.10 -10.70 6.65
N ARG A 198 -0.56 -10.41 7.78
CA ARG A 198 -1.99 -10.15 7.85
C ARG A 198 -2.22 -8.84 8.60
N THR A 199 -3.13 -8.00 8.10
CA THR A 199 -3.29 -6.63 8.60
C THR A 199 -4.75 -6.37 9.00
N TYR A 200 -4.94 -5.87 10.23
CA TYR A 200 -6.15 -5.17 10.65
C TYR A 200 -5.98 -3.67 10.39
N GLU A 201 -6.85 -3.07 9.60
CA GLU A 201 -6.65 -1.72 9.10
C GLU A 201 -7.56 -0.70 9.79
N ARG A 202 -6.95 0.36 10.33
CA ARG A 202 -7.64 1.49 10.93
C ARG A 202 -8.45 2.26 9.88
N GLY A 203 -9.73 2.50 10.16
CA GLY A 203 -10.66 3.16 9.24
C GLY A 203 -11.48 2.19 8.41
N VAL A 204 -10.94 0.99 8.10
CA VAL A 204 -11.70 -0.15 7.59
C VAL A 204 -12.32 -0.92 8.75
N GLU A 205 -11.56 -1.03 9.86
CA GLU A 205 -11.91 -1.72 11.11
C GLU A 205 -12.17 -3.23 10.88
N ASP A 206 -11.43 -3.81 9.96
CA ASP A 206 -11.45 -5.23 9.60
C ASP A 206 -10.10 -5.68 9.03
N GLU A 207 -9.96 -6.98 8.74
CA GLU A 207 -8.79 -7.51 8.04
C GLU A 207 -8.81 -7.11 6.56
N THR A 208 -7.73 -6.51 6.08
CA THR A 208 -7.56 -6.16 4.66
C THR A 208 -6.68 -7.18 3.92
N LEU A 209 -6.82 -7.23 2.60
CA LEU A 209 -6.08 -8.19 1.77
C LEU A 209 -4.59 -7.86 1.66
N ALA A 210 -4.21 -6.58 1.74
CA ALA A 210 -2.82 -6.12 1.72
C ALA A 210 -2.70 -4.68 2.20
N CYS A 211 -1.62 -4.37 2.93
CA CYS A 211 -1.26 -3.02 3.36
C CYS A 211 0.19 -2.72 3.01
N GLY A 212 0.41 -1.86 2.00
CA GLY A 212 1.75 -1.54 1.49
C GLY A 212 2.64 -0.83 2.52
N THR A 213 2.11 0.22 3.16
CA THR A 213 2.84 0.98 4.20
C THR A 213 3.09 0.15 5.46
N GLY A 214 2.17 -0.77 5.78
CA GLY A 214 2.35 -1.77 6.83
C GLY A 214 3.50 -2.73 6.52
N ALA A 215 3.65 -3.17 5.27
CA ALA A 215 4.76 -4.01 4.84
C ALA A 215 6.12 -3.27 4.96
N VAL A 216 6.15 -1.97 4.66
CA VAL A 216 7.37 -1.15 4.87
C VAL A 216 7.72 -1.08 6.37
N ALA A 217 6.77 -0.78 7.24
CA ALA A 217 7.00 -0.76 8.68
C ALA A 217 7.49 -2.13 9.20
N ALA A 218 6.88 -3.22 8.71
CA ALA A 218 7.26 -4.59 9.06
C ALA A 218 8.67 -4.94 8.59
N ALA A 219 9.06 -4.53 7.38
CA ALA A 219 10.41 -4.77 6.86
C ALA A 219 11.48 -4.04 7.69
N CYS A 220 11.23 -2.79 8.05
CA CYS A 220 12.12 -2.03 8.93
C CYS A 220 12.24 -2.69 10.31
N ALA A 221 11.12 -3.11 10.91
CA ALA A 221 11.12 -3.82 12.20
C ALA A 221 11.93 -5.13 12.15
N LEU A 222 11.72 -5.95 11.12
CA LEU A 222 12.47 -7.20 10.95
C LEU A 222 13.97 -6.99 10.79
N ALA A 223 14.37 -5.94 10.07
CA ALA A 223 15.77 -5.57 9.90
C ALA A 223 16.39 -5.07 11.22
N ASP A 224 15.65 -4.27 12.00
CA ASP A 224 16.07 -3.80 13.32
C ASP A 224 16.19 -4.94 14.34
N TRP A 225 15.27 -5.89 14.29
CA TRP A 225 15.30 -7.10 15.12
C TRP A 225 16.38 -8.12 14.68
N SER A 226 17.08 -7.85 13.55
CA SER A 226 18.06 -8.75 12.96
C SER A 226 17.49 -10.12 12.56
N LEU A 227 16.19 -10.17 12.28
CA LEU A 227 15.48 -11.37 11.86
C LEU A 227 15.47 -11.57 10.35
N ALA A 228 15.62 -10.50 9.58
CA ALA A 228 15.74 -10.55 8.12
C ALA A 228 16.64 -9.44 7.59
N LYS A 229 17.15 -9.65 6.37
CA LYS A 229 17.90 -8.63 5.61
C LYS A 229 17.08 -8.16 4.43
N LEU A 230 17.06 -6.84 4.20
CA LEU A 230 16.46 -6.24 3.01
C LEU A 230 17.20 -6.71 1.72
N PRO A 231 16.50 -6.94 0.61
CA PRO A 231 15.06 -6.81 0.44
C PRO A 231 14.25 -7.92 1.12
N ILE A 232 13.03 -7.59 1.56
CA ILE A 232 12.10 -8.50 2.23
C ILE A 232 10.82 -8.63 1.42
N THR A 233 10.34 -9.86 1.25
CA THR A 233 9.08 -10.17 0.58
C THR A 233 8.03 -10.60 1.60
N PHE A 234 6.85 -9.98 1.53
CA PHE A 234 5.68 -10.37 2.31
C PHE A 234 4.63 -11.04 1.44
N TRP A 235 4.20 -12.24 1.84
CA TRP A 235 2.99 -12.88 1.35
C TRP A 235 1.81 -12.35 2.16
N THR A 236 0.91 -11.64 1.48
CA THR A 236 -0.25 -11.01 2.12
C THR A 236 -1.45 -11.95 2.12
N ARG A 237 -2.54 -11.55 2.78
CA ARG A 237 -3.79 -12.31 2.82
C ARG A 237 -4.35 -12.63 1.43
N SER A 238 -4.08 -11.79 0.45
CA SER A 238 -4.47 -12.02 -0.95
C SER A 238 -3.70 -13.16 -1.63
N GLY A 239 -2.66 -13.71 -1.01
CA GLY A 239 -1.72 -14.64 -1.64
C GLY A 239 -0.75 -13.94 -2.63
N ARG A 240 -0.73 -12.62 -2.65
CA ARG A 240 0.16 -11.81 -3.48
C ARG A 240 1.33 -11.26 -2.69
N ARG A 241 2.41 -10.91 -3.39
CA ARG A 241 3.65 -10.44 -2.79
C ARG A 241 3.73 -8.92 -2.77
N LEU A 242 4.21 -8.40 -1.64
CA LEU A 242 4.79 -7.07 -1.54
C LEU A 242 6.29 -7.23 -1.29
N GLU A 243 7.11 -6.49 -2.00
CA GLU A 243 8.57 -6.49 -1.85
C GLU A 243 9.04 -5.14 -1.36
N ILE A 244 9.82 -5.14 -0.30
CA ILE A 244 10.35 -3.92 0.31
C ILE A 244 11.86 -3.90 0.16
N ARG A 245 12.37 -2.88 -0.49
CA ARG A 245 13.79 -2.52 -0.54
C ARG A 245 14.01 -1.23 0.21
N ALA A 246 15.06 -1.16 0.99
CA ALA A 246 15.48 0.06 1.67
C ALA A 246 16.94 -0.07 2.08
N ARG A 247 17.56 1.06 2.43
CA ARG A 247 18.91 1.13 2.96
C ARG A 247 18.85 1.70 4.38
N LYS A 248 19.42 0.99 5.36
CA LYS A 248 19.53 1.48 6.72
C LYS A 248 20.64 2.53 6.79
N THR A 249 20.35 3.70 7.36
CA THR A 249 21.30 4.80 7.55
C THR A 249 22.09 4.63 8.86
N ALA A 250 23.17 5.38 8.99
CA ALA A 250 23.98 5.39 10.22
C ALA A 250 23.19 5.94 11.44
N GLU A 251 22.22 6.82 11.19
CA GLU A 251 21.35 7.42 12.22
C GLU A 251 20.19 6.50 12.65
N GLY A 252 20.14 5.26 12.11
CA GLY A 252 19.11 4.29 12.48
C GLY A 252 17.75 4.58 11.84
N ALA A 253 17.72 5.24 10.68
CA ALA A 253 16.55 5.37 9.83
C ALA A 253 16.71 4.50 8.57
N TYR A 254 15.73 4.54 7.70
CA TYR A 254 15.75 3.87 6.40
C TYR A 254 15.53 4.91 5.31
N ASP A 255 16.41 4.96 4.33
CA ASP A 255 16.28 5.72 3.10
C ASP A 255 16.20 4.81 1.88
N ASP A 256 16.06 5.40 0.69
CA ASP A 256 15.89 4.65 -0.57
C ASP A 256 14.82 3.55 -0.45
N VAL A 257 13.67 3.93 0.13
CA VAL A 257 12.58 2.99 0.47
C VAL A 257 11.71 2.77 -0.75
N TRP A 258 11.69 1.54 -1.27
CA TRP A 258 10.87 1.13 -2.39
C TRP A 258 9.84 0.10 -1.97
N LEU A 259 8.58 0.37 -2.29
CA LEU A 259 7.46 -0.55 -2.17
C LEU A 259 7.14 -1.12 -3.55
N GLY A 260 7.40 -2.39 -3.76
CA GLY A 260 7.05 -3.14 -4.96
C GLY A 260 5.85 -4.07 -4.74
N GLY A 261 4.97 -4.15 -5.73
CA GLY A 261 3.81 -5.03 -5.66
C GLY A 261 3.14 -5.26 -7.01
N GLU A 262 2.12 -6.12 -7.01
CA GLU A 262 1.32 -6.41 -8.20
C GLU A 262 0.58 -5.14 -8.67
N ALA A 263 0.50 -4.98 -9.98
CA ALA A 263 -0.25 -3.92 -10.66
C ALA A 263 -0.78 -4.48 -11.98
N ARG A 264 -1.70 -5.43 -11.92
CA ARG A 264 -2.14 -6.24 -13.06
C ARG A 264 -3.43 -5.72 -13.67
N LEU A 265 -3.45 -5.59 -15.00
CA LEU A 265 -4.68 -5.37 -15.74
C LEU A 265 -5.51 -6.66 -15.79
N VAL A 266 -6.73 -6.62 -15.30
CA VAL A 266 -7.66 -7.76 -15.27
C VAL A 266 -8.60 -7.72 -16.47
N VAL A 267 -9.21 -6.56 -16.69
CA VAL A 267 -10.21 -6.35 -17.75
C VAL A 267 -10.10 -4.93 -18.27
N ARG A 268 -10.48 -4.72 -19.51
CA ARG A 268 -10.68 -3.39 -20.12
C ARG A 268 -12.07 -3.35 -20.73
N GLY A 269 -12.77 -2.24 -20.54
CA GLY A 269 -14.13 -2.04 -21.05
C GLY A 269 -14.52 -0.57 -21.10
N VAL A 270 -15.78 -0.32 -21.42
CA VAL A 270 -16.42 0.99 -21.41
C VAL A 270 -17.56 0.90 -20.41
N ILE A 271 -17.74 1.92 -19.61
CA ILE A 271 -18.87 2.08 -18.69
C ILE A 271 -19.87 2.99 -19.41
N ASN A 272 -21.12 2.52 -19.57
CA ASN A 272 -22.19 3.26 -20.22
C ASN A 272 -23.09 3.92 -19.17
#